data_8ab29fca2b4e7e80432b08810186eb67
#
_entry.id   8ab29fca2b4e7e80432b08810186eb67
#
_cell.length_a   1.000
_cell.length_b   1.000
_cell.length_c   1.000
_cell.angle_alpha   90.00
_cell.angle_beta   90.00
_cell.angle_gamma   90.00
#
_symmetry.space_group_name_H-M   'P 1'
#
loop_
_entity.id
_entity.type
_entity.pdbx_description
1 polymer ?
#
loop_
_entity_poly.entity_id
_entity_poly.type
_entity_poly.pdbx_seq_one_letter_code
_entity_poly.pdbx_strand_id
1 'polypeptide(L)'
;NGQYRYMGNHGPMQLEVPRDQYAGAVETMKNKIREGKVPGVTDPEEASRLIRRGHLTYTQARNITRFGTIESVTYDIAEGSVVSLAAGGISFALTASLFWLSTGDRDAALQTAAVQAGKTFTRTLAVYVTTQQLHRLSVVQGMLKHIDFSTASPTVRLALQKGTGAGNISALNKVMKGTLVTSLALVAVTTGPDMIKMLQGRISGAQFIRNLAVASSGVAGGAVGSVAGGILFSPLGPFGALTGRVVGGVLGGMIASAVSGKIAGALVEEDRVKILAMIQEQVTWLAGSFLLTGHEIENL
;
A
#
# COMPACT_ATOMS: atom_id res chain seq x y z
N ASN A 1 16.80 39.17 -1.21
CA ASN A 1 15.90 39.27 -2.36
C ASN A 1 14.53 38.71 -2.02
N GLY A 2 13.62 39.58 -1.54
CA GLY A 2 12.32 39.18 -1.01
C GLY A 2 11.16 39.24 -2.00
N GLN A 3 11.40 39.09 -3.30
CA GLN A 3 10.32 39.08 -4.30
C GLN A 3 9.41 37.87 -4.11
N TYR A 4 8.12 38.08 -4.38
CA TYR A 4 7.11 37.02 -4.42
C TYR A 4 7.40 36.08 -5.58
N ARG A 5 7.62 34.80 -5.28
CA ARG A 5 8.09 33.79 -6.26
C ARG A 5 6.97 32.94 -6.87
N TYR A 6 5.78 33.02 -6.31
CA TYR A 6 4.66 32.17 -6.75
C TYR A 6 3.89 32.88 -7.85
N MET A 7 4.41 32.76 -9.08
CA MET A 7 3.82 33.38 -10.27
C MET A 7 3.23 32.30 -11.17
N GLY A 8 2.03 32.52 -11.64
CA GLY A 8 1.36 31.72 -12.66
C GLY A 8 1.33 32.45 -14.01
N ASN A 9 0.77 31.82 -15.03
CA ASN A 9 0.63 32.38 -16.37
C ASN A 9 -0.22 33.65 -16.43
N HIS A 10 -1.06 33.91 -15.41
CA HIS A 10 -1.98 35.03 -15.31
C HIS A 10 -1.65 35.98 -14.14
N GLY A 11 -0.45 35.96 -13.62
CA GLY A 11 -0.01 36.81 -12.52
C GLY A 11 0.29 36.05 -11.22
N PRO A 12 0.27 36.74 -10.06
CA PRO A 12 0.54 36.14 -8.76
C PRO A 12 -0.43 35.01 -8.42
N MET A 13 0.10 33.86 -7.99
CA MET A 13 -0.72 32.72 -7.53
C MET A 13 -1.25 33.00 -6.14
N GLN A 14 -2.46 32.48 -5.85
CA GLN A 14 -3.02 32.50 -4.51
C GLN A 14 -2.30 31.49 -3.61
N LEU A 15 -1.96 31.90 -2.38
CA LEU A 15 -1.35 31.05 -1.36
C LEU A 15 -2.38 30.70 -0.28
N GLU A 16 -2.56 29.42 -0.03
CA GLU A 16 -3.28 28.95 1.14
C GLU A 16 -2.32 28.88 2.34
N VAL A 17 -2.70 29.51 3.45
CA VAL A 17 -1.93 29.53 4.69
C VAL A 17 -2.74 28.98 5.86
N PRO A 18 -2.10 28.43 6.90
CA PRO A 18 -2.79 27.96 8.09
C PRO A 18 -3.71 29.04 8.68
N ARG A 19 -4.89 28.62 9.17
CA ARG A 19 -5.93 29.57 9.63
C ARG A 19 -5.48 30.47 10.79
N ASP A 20 -4.59 29.97 11.65
CA ASP A 20 -4.01 30.68 12.79
C ASP A 20 -2.91 31.67 12.39
N GLN A 21 -2.36 31.54 11.18
CA GLN A 21 -1.36 32.44 10.62
C GLN A 21 -1.91 33.41 9.57
N TYR A 22 -3.22 33.32 9.25
CA TYR A 22 -3.82 34.07 8.15
C TYR A 22 -3.64 35.60 8.28
N ALA A 23 -3.95 36.17 9.45
CA ALA A 23 -3.84 37.62 9.67
C ALA A 23 -2.40 38.11 9.49
N GLY A 24 -1.43 37.40 10.03
CA GLY A 24 0.00 37.76 9.89
C GLY A 24 0.49 37.62 8.44
N ALA A 25 -0.01 36.61 7.72
CA ALA A 25 0.33 36.41 6.32
C ALA A 25 -0.24 37.51 5.41
N VAL A 26 -1.47 37.93 5.66
CA VAL A 26 -2.08 39.06 4.93
C VAL A 26 -1.29 40.35 5.17
N GLU A 27 -0.92 40.65 6.42
CA GLU A 27 -0.12 41.86 6.73
C GLU A 27 1.29 41.77 6.10
N THR A 28 1.92 40.60 6.15
CA THR A 28 3.19 40.38 5.46
C THR A 28 3.07 40.61 3.95
N MET A 29 1.96 40.18 3.34
CA MET A 29 1.72 40.37 1.92
C MET A 29 1.47 41.83 1.60
N LYS A 30 0.68 42.59 2.41
CA LYS A 30 0.48 44.03 2.29
C LYS A 30 1.82 44.78 2.27
N ASN A 31 2.73 44.43 3.18
CA ASN A 31 4.04 45.05 3.23
C ASN A 31 4.89 44.74 1.99
N LYS A 32 4.86 43.48 1.48
CA LYS A 32 5.53 43.13 0.22
C LYS A 32 5.00 43.87 -0.99
N ILE A 33 3.70 44.12 -1.05
CA ILE A 33 3.09 44.91 -2.12
C ILE A 33 3.55 46.37 -2.02
N ARG A 34 3.52 46.99 -0.82
CA ARG A 34 4.04 48.34 -0.57
C ARG A 34 5.53 48.49 -0.99
N GLU A 35 6.31 47.45 -0.80
CA GLU A 35 7.72 47.43 -1.19
C GLU A 35 7.96 47.09 -2.67
N GLY A 36 6.90 46.96 -3.50
CA GLY A 36 7.02 46.60 -4.91
C GLY A 36 7.59 45.19 -5.19
N LYS A 37 7.49 44.29 -4.18
CA LYS A 37 8.03 42.93 -4.27
C LYS A 37 7.05 41.91 -4.85
N VAL A 38 5.83 42.31 -5.17
CA VAL A 38 4.79 41.46 -5.79
C VAL A 38 4.52 41.98 -7.19
N PRO A 39 5.06 41.32 -8.23
CA PRO A 39 4.89 41.79 -9.61
C PRO A 39 3.41 41.81 -10.03
N GLY A 40 3.01 42.93 -10.64
CA GLY A 40 1.64 43.11 -11.17
C GLY A 40 0.57 43.45 -10.11
N VAL A 41 0.95 43.67 -8.85
CA VAL A 41 0.04 44.11 -7.78
C VAL A 41 0.63 45.32 -7.08
N THR A 42 -0.13 46.43 -7.09
CA THR A 42 0.29 47.72 -6.51
C THR A 42 -0.54 48.10 -5.31
N ASP A 43 -1.77 47.61 -5.21
CA ASP A 43 -2.68 47.91 -4.11
C ASP A 43 -2.50 46.92 -2.96
N PRO A 44 -2.06 47.36 -1.75
CA PRO A 44 -1.92 46.48 -0.58
C PRO A 44 -3.22 45.80 -0.14
N GLU A 45 -4.39 46.35 -0.44
CA GLU A 45 -5.68 45.75 -0.07
C GLU A 45 -5.97 44.45 -0.88
N GLU A 46 -5.34 44.29 -2.01
CA GLU A 46 -5.41 43.03 -2.78
C GLU A 46 -4.70 41.85 -2.09
N ALA A 47 -3.96 42.08 -1.01
CA ALA A 47 -3.29 41.03 -0.26
C ALA A 47 -4.24 39.92 0.19
N SER A 48 -5.47 40.27 0.58
CA SER A 48 -6.50 39.28 0.98
C SER A 48 -6.99 38.41 -0.18
N ARG A 49 -6.80 38.80 -1.43
CA ARG A 49 -7.09 37.97 -2.62
C ARG A 49 -5.98 37.00 -2.92
N LEU A 50 -4.75 37.37 -2.58
CA LEU A 50 -3.55 36.53 -2.78
C LEU A 50 -3.34 35.50 -1.67
N ILE A 51 -3.88 35.80 -0.47
CA ILE A 51 -3.76 34.87 0.68
C ILE A 51 -5.13 34.29 0.98
N ARG A 52 -5.20 32.94 0.87
CA ARG A 52 -6.39 32.16 1.22
C ARG A 52 -6.24 31.58 2.62
N ARG A 53 -7.29 31.69 3.43
CA ARG A 53 -7.34 31.07 4.75
C ARG A 53 -7.58 29.57 4.61
N GLY A 54 -6.66 28.75 5.06
CA GLY A 54 -6.78 27.29 5.10
C GLY A 54 -7.68 26.81 6.24
N HIS A 55 -8.05 25.54 6.16
CA HIS A 55 -8.90 24.88 7.17
C HIS A 55 -8.11 24.41 8.39
N LEU A 56 -6.82 24.18 8.25
CA LEU A 56 -5.92 23.62 9.27
C LEU A 56 -5.18 24.73 10.00
N THR A 57 -4.86 24.49 11.28
CA THR A 57 -3.85 25.26 11.99
C THR A 57 -2.45 24.87 11.55
N TYR A 58 -1.44 25.70 11.82
CA TYR A 58 -0.03 25.40 11.55
C TYR A 58 0.40 24.08 12.20
N THR A 59 0.00 23.87 13.46
CA THR A 59 0.31 22.64 14.19
C THR A 59 -0.32 21.42 13.53
N GLN A 60 -1.58 21.49 13.13
CA GLN A 60 -2.26 20.40 12.42
C GLN A 60 -1.59 20.11 11.06
N ALA A 61 -1.30 21.14 10.27
CA ALA A 61 -0.61 21.00 8.99
C ALA A 61 0.78 20.35 9.16
N ARG A 62 1.51 20.74 10.19
CA ARG A 62 2.80 20.12 10.55
C ARG A 62 2.66 18.67 10.99
N ASN A 63 1.64 18.36 11.79
CA ASN A 63 1.42 17.00 12.30
C ASN A 63 1.03 16.03 11.18
N ILE A 64 0.26 16.46 10.17
CA ILE A 64 -0.07 15.64 8.99
C ILE A 64 1.19 15.12 8.29
N THR A 65 2.30 15.85 8.32
CA THR A 65 3.56 15.42 7.69
C THR A 65 4.42 14.50 8.56
N ARG A 66 4.00 14.22 9.80
CA ARG A 66 4.76 13.41 10.75
C ARG A 66 4.20 12.00 10.85
N PHE A 67 5.10 11.04 11.04
CA PHE A 67 4.75 9.65 11.31
C PHE A 67 3.97 9.51 12.63
N GLY A 68 2.90 8.73 12.62
CA GLY A 68 2.20 8.27 13.82
C GLY A 68 1.37 9.33 14.56
N THR A 69 1.21 10.54 14.01
CA THR A 69 0.32 11.55 14.63
C THR A 69 -1.14 11.25 14.29
N ILE A 70 -2.05 11.65 15.17
CA ILE A 70 -3.50 11.47 14.96
C ILE A 70 -3.94 12.16 13.67
N GLU A 71 -3.47 13.39 13.42
CA GLU A 71 -3.79 14.15 12.22
C GLU A 71 -3.30 13.45 10.95
N SER A 72 -2.08 12.88 10.96
CA SER A 72 -1.55 12.17 9.80
C SER A 72 -2.33 10.89 9.50
N VAL A 73 -2.65 10.11 10.53
CA VAL A 73 -3.41 8.86 10.38
C VAL A 73 -4.84 9.15 9.92
N THR A 74 -5.50 10.17 10.51
CA THR A 74 -6.86 10.58 10.11
C THR A 74 -6.90 11.07 8.67
N TYR A 75 -5.92 11.87 8.25
CA TYR A 75 -5.80 12.33 6.88
C TYR A 75 -5.61 11.15 5.90
N ASP A 76 -4.71 10.22 6.23
CA ASP A 76 -4.45 9.04 5.41
C ASP A 76 -5.67 8.11 5.31
N ILE A 77 -6.46 7.98 6.38
CA ILE A 77 -7.72 7.24 6.36
C ILE A 77 -8.72 7.91 5.43
N ALA A 78 -8.86 9.23 5.50
CA ALA A 78 -9.80 9.96 4.65
C ALA A 78 -9.45 9.82 3.16
N GLU A 79 -8.18 10.05 2.78
CA GLU A 79 -7.73 9.87 1.40
C GLU A 79 -7.78 8.39 0.96
N GLY A 80 -7.30 7.48 1.81
CA GLY A 80 -7.27 6.06 1.55
C GLY A 80 -8.66 5.45 1.37
N SER A 81 -9.67 6.01 2.03
CA SER A 81 -11.07 5.57 1.89
C SER A 81 -11.59 5.74 0.47
N VAL A 82 -11.24 6.83 -0.22
CA VAL A 82 -11.62 7.06 -1.62
C VAL A 82 -11.03 5.99 -2.52
N VAL A 83 -9.73 5.70 -2.38
CA VAL A 83 -9.02 4.66 -3.15
C VAL A 83 -9.59 3.28 -2.84
N SER A 84 -9.87 3.02 -1.57
CA SER A 84 -10.38 1.72 -1.10
C SER A 84 -11.81 1.46 -1.54
N LEU A 85 -12.65 2.49 -1.63
CA LEU A 85 -14.00 2.40 -2.20
C LEU A 85 -13.94 2.01 -3.68
N ALA A 86 -13.05 2.60 -4.46
CA ALA A 86 -12.86 2.24 -5.86
C ALA A 86 -12.39 0.78 -6.00
N ALA A 87 -11.40 0.36 -5.21
CA ALA A 87 -10.91 -1.02 -5.22
C ALA A 87 -11.98 -2.03 -4.78
N GLY A 88 -12.75 -1.71 -3.74
CA GLY A 88 -13.89 -2.51 -3.27
C GLY A 88 -14.99 -2.63 -4.33
N GLY A 89 -15.33 -1.54 -5.01
CA GLY A 89 -16.32 -1.53 -6.08
C GLY A 89 -15.91 -2.40 -7.27
N ILE A 90 -14.66 -2.32 -7.71
CA ILE A 90 -14.11 -3.19 -8.76
C ILE A 90 -14.14 -4.66 -8.32
N SER A 91 -13.73 -4.95 -7.09
CA SER A 91 -13.77 -6.30 -6.52
C SER A 91 -15.20 -6.84 -6.46
N PHE A 92 -16.16 -6.01 -6.05
CA PHE A 92 -17.58 -6.36 -6.06
C PHE A 92 -18.07 -6.74 -7.46
N ALA A 93 -17.86 -5.85 -8.43
CA ALA A 93 -18.32 -6.07 -9.80
C ALA A 93 -17.74 -7.35 -10.42
N LEU A 94 -16.43 -7.57 -10.26
CA LEU A 94 -15.77 -8.77 -10.79
C LEU A 94 -16.29 -10.04 -10.09
N THR A 95 -16.35 -10.03 -8.75
CA THR A 95 -16.80 -11.21 -7.99
C THR A 95 -18.26 -11.54 -8.29
N ALA A 96 -19.14 -10.54 -8.31
CA ALA A 96 -20.56 -10.74 -8.64
C ALA A 96 -20.74 -11.34 -10.04
N SER A 97 -20.06 -10.77 -11.04
CA SER A 97 -20.15 -11.22 -12.42
C SER A 97 -19.62 -12.64 -12.61
N LEU A 98 -18.42 -12.93 -12.09
CA LEU A 98 -17.80 -14.26 -12.27
C LEU A 98 -18.58 -15.34 -11.52
N PHE A 99 -19.02 -15.06 -10.29
CA PHE A 99 -19.77 -16.04 -9.50
C PHE A 99 -21.14 -16.29 -10.10
N TRP A 100 -21.86 -15.27 -10.54
CA TRP A 100 -23.15 -15.43 -11.23
C TRP A 100 -23.02 -16.22 -12.54
N LEU A 101 -22.01 -15.91 -13.36
CA LEU A 101 -21.76 -16.66 -14.60
C LEU A 101 -21.43 -18.14 -14.36
N SER A 102 -20.77 -18.45 -13.23
CA SER A 102 -20.36 -19.82 -12.91
C SER A 102 -21.45 -20.64 -12.23
N THR A 103 -22.33 -20.03 -11.42
CA THR A 103 -23.32 -20.73 -10.58
C THR A 103 -24.76 -20.51 -11.04
N GLY A 104 -25.04 -19.42 -11.76
CA GLY A 104 -26.41 -18.99 -12.11
C GLY A 104 -27.18 -18.38 -10.90
N ASP A 105 -26.62 -18.44 -9.67
CA ASP A 105 -27.26 -17.93 -8.45
C ASP A 105 -26.88 -16.46 -8.23
N ARG A 106 -27.86 -15.56 -8.46
CA ARG A 106 -27.67 -14.12 -8.33
C ARG A 106 -27.49 -13.69 -6.86
N ASP A 107 -28.29 -14.25 -5.95
CA ASP A 107 -28.31 -13.79 -4.57
C ASP A 107 -27.02 -14.24 -3.85
N ALA A 108 -26.59 -15.47 -4.05
CA ALA A 108 -25.30 -15.95 -3.59
C ALA A 108 -24.13 -15.16 -4.19
N ALA A 109 -24.23 -14.77 -5.47
CA ALA A 109 -23.22 -13.93 -6.14
C ALA A 109 -23.10 -12.54 -5.49
N LEU A 110 -24.22 -11.88 -5.22
CA LEU A 110 -24.23 -10.56 -4.60
C LEU A 110 -23.72 -10.60 -3.15
N GLN A 111 -24.12 -11.61 -2.38
CA GLN A 111 -23.64 -11.79 -1.00
C GLN A 111 -22.12 -12.04 -0.96
N THR A 112 -21.65 -12.96 -1.80
CA THR A 112 -20.21 -13.27 -1.89
C THR A 112 -19.41 -12.03 -2.33
N ALA A 113 -19.92 -11.28 -3.31
CA ALA A 113 -19.30 -10.06 -3.79
C ALA A 113 -19.24 -8.97 -2.71
N ALA A 114 -20.31 -8.79 -1.92
CA ALA A 114 -20.33 -7.82 -0.83
C ALA A 114 -19.27 -8.14 0.24
N VAL A 115 -19.14 -9.40 0.64
CA VAL A 115 -18.11 -9.84 1.59
C VAL A 115 -16.70 -9.61 1.03
N GLN A 116 -16.48 -9.97 -0.24
CA GLN A 116 -15.18 -9.80 -0.88
C GLN A 116 -14.83 -8.31 -1.08
N ALA A 117 -15.79 -7.48 -1.44
CA ALA A 117 -15.62 -6.03 -1.53
C ALA A 117 -15.22 -5.42 -0.19
N GLY A 118 -15.87 -5.82 0.90
CA GLY A 118 -15.53 -5.37 2.27
C GLY A 118 -14.11 -5.76 2.67
N LYS A 119 -13.70 -6.99 2.39
CA LYS A 119 -12.32 -7.46 2.63
C LYS A 119 -11.31 -6.66 1.81
N THR A 120 -11.60 -6.42 0.52
CA THR A 120 -10.75 -5.65 -0.38
C THR A 120 -10.64 -4.20 0.09
N PHE A 121 -11.75 -3.56 0.46
CA PHE A 121 -11.77 -2.22 1.03
C PHE A 121 -10.86 -2.12 2.25
N THR A 122 -11.07 -2.96 3.25
CA THR A 122 -10.31 -2.92 4.51
C THR A 122 -8.82 -3.15 4.28
N ARG A 123 -8.47 -4.13 3.44
CA ARG A 123 -7.07 -4.42 3.13
C ARG A 123 -6.41 -3.27 2.36
N THR A 124 -7.08 -2.70 1.37
CA THR A 124 -6.56 -1.57 0.58
C THR A 124 -6.36 -0.36 1.47
N LEU A 125 -7.31 -0.05 2.36
CA LEU A 125 -7.19 1.05 3.31
C LEU A 125 -6.00 0.86 4.25
N ALA A 126 -5.84 -0.32 4.83
CA ALA A 126 -4.72 -0.63 5.70
C ALA A 126 -3.37 -0.49 4.98
N VAL A 127 -3.26 -1.02 3.75
CA VAL A 127 -2.04 -0.87 2.92
C VAL A 127 -1.79 0.59 2.58
N TYR A 128 -2.83 1.36 2.22
CA TYR A 128 -2.69 2.78 1.91
C TYR A 128 -2.15 3.57 3.10
N VAL A 129 -2.81 3.47 4.26
CA VAL A 129 -2.39 4.17 5.48
C VAL A 129 -0.97 3.76 5.87
N THR A 130 -0.65 2.46 5.88
CA THR A 130 0.69 1.98 6.19
C THR A 130 1.74 2.52 5.21
N THR A 131 1.43 2.56 3.92
CA THR A 131 2.33 3.12 2.88
C THR A 131 2.62 4.59 3.16
N GLN A 132 1.60 5.40 3.44
CA GLN A 132 1.77 6.82 3.72
C GLN A 132 2.59 7.04 5.01
N GLN A 133 2.31 6.26 6.04
CA GLN A 133 3.08 6.32 7.29
C GLN A 133 4.54 5.91 7.06
N LEU A 134 4.82 4.84 6.31
CA LEU A 134 6.19 4.43 5.98
C LEU A 134 6.95 5.51 5.20
N HIS A 135 6.29 6.21 4.28
CA HIS A 135 6.91 7.33 3.56
C HIS A 135 7.36 8.48 4.48
N ARG A 136 6.75 8.67 5.64
CA ARG A 136 7.12 9.70 6.61
C ARG A 136 8.27 9.28 7.53
N LEU A 137 8.62 7.99 7.58
CA LEU A 137 9.74 7.51 8.38
C LEU A 137 11.08 7.94 7.78
N SER A 138 11.90 8.62 8.58
CA SER A 138 13.23 9.08 8.16
C SER A 138 14.16 7.93 7.75
N VAL A 139 14.04 6.78 8.40
CA VAL A 139 14.78 5.56 8.05
C VAL A 139 14.42 5.10 6.64
N VAL A 140 13.12 5.01 6.32
CA VAL A 140 12.65 4.61 4.98
C VAL A 140 13.12 5.63 3.94
N GLN A 141 13.00 6.93 4.22
CA GLN A 141 13.49 7.97 3.32
C GLN A 141 15.02 7.89 3.10
N GLY A 142 15.76 7.59 4.17
CA GLY A 142 17.21 7.37 4.09
C GLY A 142 17.55 6.20 3.16
N MET A 143 16.88 5.06 3.32
CA MET A 143 17.08 3.89 2.45
C MET A 143 16.74 4.20 0.99
N LEU A 144 15.63 4.90 0.73
CA LEU A 144 15.20 5.26 -0.62
C LEU A 144 16.16 6.22 -1.33
N LYS A 145 16.94 7.02 -0.62
CA LYS A 145 17.95 7.92 -1.22
C LYS A 145 19.04 7.14 -1.95
N HIS A 146 19.41 5.97 -1.46
CA HIS A 146 20.46 5.14 -2.05
C HIS A 146 19.98 4.29 -3.23
N ILE A 147 18.67 4.26 -3.49
CA ILE A 147 18.09 3.52 -4.61
C ILE A 147 18.01 4.45 -5.82
N ASP A 148 18.76 4.14 -6.88
CA ASP A 148 18.74 4.87 -8.14
C ASP A 148 18.72 3.91 -9.33
N PHE A 149 17.61 3.93 -10.07
CA PHE A 149 17.44 3.12 -11.27
C PHE A 149 18.11 3.72 -12.51
N SER A 150 18.73 4.90 -12.39
CA SER A 150 19.54 5.46 -13.48
C SER A 150 20.78 4.62 -13.79
N THR A 151 21.28 3.89 -12.79
CA THR A 151 22.46 3.01 -12.89
C THR A 151 22.15 1.65 -13.55
N ALA A 152 20.86 1.31 -13.70
CA ALA A 152 20.47 0.07 -14.39
C ALA A 152 20.85 0.09 -15.88
N SER A 153 21.05 -1.09 -16.47
CA SER A 153 21.38 -1.18 -17.90
C SER A 153 20.30 -0.52 -18.78
N PRO A 154 20.65 0.01 -19.95
CA PRO A 154 19.70 0.69 -20.86
C PRO A 154 18.47 -0.18 -21.18
N THR A 155 18.67 -1.47 -21.41
CA THR A 155 17.61 -2.43 -21.72
C THR A 155 16.63 -2.57 -20.55
N VAL A 156 17.14 -2.72 -19.32
CA VAL A 156 16.33 -2.82 -18.10
C VAL A 156 15.56 -1.52 -17.84
N ARG A 157 16.23 -0.36 -18.01
CA ARG A 157 15.56 0.94 -17.86
C ARG A 157 14.40 1.10 -18.83
N LEU A 158 14.64 0.79 -20.12
CA LEU A 158 13.59 0.89 -21.14
C LEU A 158 12.41 -0.05 -20.85
N ALA A 159 12.68 -1.28 -20.44
CA ALA A 159 11.65 -2.23 -20.02
C ALA A 159 10.85 -1.70 -18.83
N LEU A 160 11.52 -1.21 -17.79
CA LEU A 160 10.87 -0.62 -16.62
C LEU A 160 10.07 0.64 -16.97
N GLN A 161 10.60 1.54 -17.81
CA GLN A 161 9.86 2.72 -18.26
C GLN A 161 8.59 2.34 -19.04
N LYS A 162 8.68 1.40 -19.98
CA LYS A 162 7.51 0.89 -20.72
C LYS A 162 6.51 0.22 -19.77
N GLY A 163 6.97 -0.66 -18.88
CA GLY A 163 6.12 -1.36 -17.91
C GLY A 163 5.45 -0.43 -16.91
N THR A 164 6.12 0.63 -16.47
CA THR A 164 5.57 1.61 -15.50
C THR A 164 4.91 2.82 -16.17
N GLY A 165 5.08 3.02 -17.48
CA GLY A 165 4.63 4.23 -18.19
C GLY A 165 5.40 5.49 -17.79
N ALA A 166 6.58 5.36 -17.20
CA ALA A 166 7.42 6.49 -16.81
C ALA A 166 8.08 7.11 -18.03
N GLY A 167 7.77 8.37 -18.32
CA GLY A 167 8.30 9.07 -19.51
C GLY A 167 9.79 9.42 -19.42
N ASN A 168 10.37 9.42 -18.22
CA ASN A 168 11.78 9.72 -17.99
C ASN A 168 12.33 9.01 -16.73
N ILE A 169 13.64 9.09 -16.51
CA ILE A 169 14.32 8.42 -15.39
C ILE A 169 13.85 8.95 -14.02
N SER A 170 13.61 10.25 -13.90
CA SER A 170 13.12 10.83 -12.64
C SER A 170 11.74 10.28 -12.28
N ALA A 171 10.83 10.19 -13.25
CA ALA A 171 9.53 9.57 -13.10
C ALA A 171 9.65 8.07 -12.77
N LEU A 172 10.57 7.34 -13.44
CA LEU A 172 10.86 5.95 -13.15
C LEU A 172 11.31 5.76 -11.70
N ASN A 173 12.29 6.53 -11.25
CA ASN A 173 12.78 6.50 -9.87
C ASN A 173 11.65 6.74 -8.86
N LYS A 174 10.79 7.73 -9.11
CA LYS A 174 9.64 8.04 -8.24
C LYS A 174 8.66 6.88 -8.16
N VAL A 175 8.27 6.30 -9.31
CA VAL A 175 7.33 5.18 -9.37
C VAL A 175 7.91 3.94 -8.69
N MET A 176 9.17 3.60 -8.98
CA MET A 176 9.81 2.40 -8.41
C MET A 176 10.02 2.52 -6.91
N LYS A 177 10.44 3.68 -6.40
CA LYS A 177 10.55 3.94 -4.96
C LYS A 177 9.19 3.85 -4.26
N GLY A 178 8.14 4.41 -4.87
CA GLY A 178 6.77 4.27 -4.37
C GLY A 178 6.31 2.80 -4.33
N THR A 179 6.59 2.05 -5.39
CA THR A 179 6.27 0.60 -5.46
C THR A 179 6.97 -0.19 -4.35
N LEU A 180 8.24 0.11 -4.06
CA LEU A 180 8.97 -0.55 -2.98
C LEU A 180 8.34 -0.30 -1.62
N VAL A 181 7.97 0.95 -1.31
CA VAL A 181 7.32 1.28 -0.02
C VAL A 181 5.94 0.63 0.08
N THR A 182 5.16 0.65 -1.00
CA THR A 182 3.85 -0.03 -1.04
C THR A 182 4.00 -1.55 -0.88
N SER A 183 5.04 -2.14 -1.46
CA SER A 183 5.35 -3.57 -1.29
C SER A 183 5.68 -3.90 0.16
N LEU A 184 6.48 -3.09 0.84
CA LEU A 184 6.77 -3.23 2.27
C LEU A 184 5.51 -3.10 3.12
N ALA A 185 4.65 -2.12 2.82
CA ALA A 185 3.37 -1.93 3.51
C ALA A 185 2.45 -3.14 3.31
N LEU A 186 2.38 -3.68 2.10
CA LEU A 186 1.55 -4.85 1.79
C LEU A 186 2.03 -6.10 2.55
N VAL A 187 3.34 -6.33 2.60
CA VAL A 187 3.93 -7.41 3.40
C VAL A 187 3.59 -7.22 4.88
N ALA A 188 3.82 -6.03 5.43
CA ALA A 188 3.54 -5.71 6.83
C ALA A 188 2.05 -5.92 7.19
N VAL A 189 1.12 -5.46 6.36
CA VAL A 189 -0.33 -5.64 6.57
C VAL A 189 -0.73 -7.11 6.44
N THR A 190 -0.12 -7.85 5.53
CA THR A 190 -0.45 -9.26 5.30
C THR A 190 0.09 -10.16 6.40
N THR A 191 1.30 -9.92 6.88
CA THR A 191 1.99 -10.77 7.88
C THR A 191 1.86 -10.26 9.31
N GLY A 192 1.38 -9.02 9.51
CA GLY A 192 1.17 -8.43 10.84
C GLY A 192 0.31 -9.29 11.77
N PRO A 193 -0.84 -9.81 11.33
CA PRO A 193 -1.65 -10.73 12.15
C PRO A 193 -0.89 -11.99 12.57
N ASP A 194 -0.04 -12.53 11.68
CA ASP A 194 0.76 -13.73 11.99
C ASP A 194 1.88 -13.42 12.98
N MET A 195 2.47 -12.23 12.91
CA MET A 195 3.43 -11.77 13.91
C MET A 195 2.78 -11.69 15.31
N ILE A 196 1.56 -11.16 15.39
CA ILE A 196 0.81 -11.13 16.66
C ILE A 196 0.54 -12.54 17.17
N LYS A 197 0.10 -13.46 16.31
CA LYS A 197 -0.12 -14.88 16.67
C LYS A 197 1.16 -15.55 17.16
N MET A 198 2.29 -15.26 16.53
CA MET A 198 3.60 -15.76 16.97
C MET A 198 3.97 -15.24 18.36
N LEU A 199 3.80 -13.94 18.61
CA LEU A 199 4.05 -13.34 19.93
C LEU A 199 3.10 -13.88 21.01
N GLN A 200 1.88 -14.31 20.63
CA GLN A 200 0.91 -14.98 21.51
C GLN A 200 1.19 -16.49 21.64
N GLY A 201 2.22 -17.02 21.04
CA GLY A 201 2.54 -18.46 21.06
C GLY A 201 1.54 -19.33 20.27
N ARG A 202 0.71 -18.74 19.41
CA ARG A 202 -0.28 -19.49 18.61
C ARG A 202 0.27 -20.11 17.34
N ILE A 203 1.39 -19.61 16.84
CA ILE A 203 2.16 -20.18 15.73
C ILE A 203 3.65 -20.14 16.08
N SER A 204 4.44 -21.05 15.52
CA SER A 204 5.89 -21.08 15.69
C SER A 204 6.58 -19.98 14.88
N GLY A 205 7.81 -19.64 15.26
CA GLY A 205 8.67 -18.75 14.47
C GLY A 205 8.91 -19.30 13.06
N ALA A 206 9.04 -20.62 12.91
CA ALA A 206 9.19 -21.28 11.61
C ALA A 206 7.97 -21.10 10.72
N GLN A 207 6.77 -21.28 11.26
CA GLN A 207 5.51 -21.01 10.54
C GLN A 207 5.38 -19.53 10.15
N PHE A 208 5.76 -18.60 11.03
CA PHE A 208 5.78 -17.17 10.72
C PHE A 208 6.74 -16.86 9.55
N ILE A 209 7.98 -17.42 9.57
CA ILE A 209 8.96 -17.23 8.48
C ILE A 209 8.42 -17.78 7.17
N ARG A 210 7.77 -18.95 7.18
CA ARG A 210 7.10 -19.51 6.01
C ARG A 210 6.03 -18.56 5.44
N ASN A 211 5.15 -18.07 6.29
CA ASN A 211 4.09 -17.15 5.87
C ASN A 211 4.66 -15.82 5.31
N LEU A 212 5.72 -15.30 5.94
CA LEU A 212 6.44 -14.12 5.48
C LEU A 212 7.08 -14.34 4.10
N ALA A 213 7.71 -15.50 3.87
CA ALA A 213 8.32 -15.85 2.59
C ALA A 213 7.26 -15.93 1.47
N VAL A 214 6.12 -16.58 1.74
CA VAL A 214 5.00 -16.67 0.79
C VAL A 214 4.41 -15.30 0.48
N ALA A 215 4.18 -14.46 1.49
CA ALA A 215 3.65 -13.12 1.30
C ALA A 215 4.62 -12.23 0.50
N SER A 216 5.91 -12.27 0.84
CA SER A 216 6.94 -11.47 0.17
C SER A 216 7.11 -11.86 -1.29
N SER A 217 7.10 -13.17 -1.59
CA SER A 217 7.22 -13.66 -2.97
C SER A 217 5.99 -13.33 -3.80
N GLY A 218 4.78 -13.40 -3.22
CA GLY A 218 3.56 -12.98 -3.89
C GLY A 218 3.59 -11.51 -4.28
N VAL A 219 4.08 -10.64 -3.38
CA VAL A 219 4.24 -9.21 -3.65
C VAL A 219 5.29 -8.97 -4.73
N ALA A 220 6.44 -9.65 -4.65
CA ALA A 220 7.50 -9.53 -5.66
C ALA A 220 7.03 -10.03 -7.03
N GLY A 221 6.38 -11.20 -7.07
CA GLY A 221 5.81 -11.77 -8.30
C GLY A 221 4.73 -10.88 -8.92
N GLY A 222 3.89 -10.27 -8.07
CA GLY A 222 2.88 -9.30 -8.50
C GLY A 222 3.50 -8.05 -9.13
N ALA A 223 4.57 -7.51 -8.54
CA ALA A 223 5.28 -6.35 -9.07
C ALA A 223 5.93 -6.67 -10.44
N VAL A 224 6.64 -7.81 -10.54
CA VAL A 224 7.26 -8.26 -11.80
C VAL A 224 6.19 -8.54 -12.86
N GLY A 225 5.13 -9.27 -12.50
CA GLY A 225 4.01 -9.59 -13.40
C GLY A 225 3.31 -8.32 -13.91
N SER A 226 3.12 -7.33 -13.05
CA SER A 226 2.54 -6.03 -13.42
C SER A 226 3.38 -5.31 -14.48
N VAL A 227 4.70 -5.26 -14.29
CA VAL A 227 5.62 -4.66 -15.28
C VAL A 227 5.57 -5.44 -16.59
N ALA A 228 5.71 -6.77 -16.54
CA ALA A 228 5.67 -7.62 -17.73
C ALA A 228 4.34 -7.51 -18.48
N GLY A 229 3.21 -7.55 -17.77
CA GLY A 229 1.89 -7.37 -18.35
C GLY A 229 1.72 -5.99 -18.98
N GLY A 230 2.19 -4.94 -18.32
CA GLY A 230 2.18 -3.59 -18.88
C GLY A 230 2.97 -3.49 -20.19
N ILE A 231 4.12 -4.16 -20.29
CA ILE A 231 4.92 -4.20 -21.52
C ILE A 231 4.17 -4.96 -22.63
N LEU A 232 3.69 -6.16 -22.34
CA LEU A 232 3.02 -7.03 -23.31
C LEU A 232 1.79 -6.36 -23.94
N PHE A 233 1.00 -5.66 -23.15
CA PHE A 233 -0.22 -5.01 -23.62
C PHE A 233 -0.04 -3.53 -24.01
N SER A 234 1.18 -2.98 -23.89
CA SER A 234 1.47 -1.60 -24.30
C SER A 234 1.18 -1.26 -25.78
N PRO A 235 1.30 -2.20 -26.75
CA PRO A 235 0.90 -1.92 -28.15
C PRO A 235 -0.58 -1.56 -28.32
N LEU A 236 -1.43 -1.93 -27.35
CA LEU A 236 -2.85 -1.58 -27.33
C LEU A 236 -3.13 -0.18 -26.73
N GLY A 237 -2.07 0.64 -26.58
CA GLY A 237 -2.14 1.98 -26.04
C GLY A 237 -2.20 2.04 -24.51
N PRO A 238 -2.49 3.24 -23.92
CA PRO A 238 -2.48 3.43 -22.48
C PRO A 238 -3.46 2.51 -21.72
N PHE A 239 -4.62 2.24 -22.29
CA PHE A 239 -5.62 1.32 -21.72
C PHE A 239 -5.10 -0.13 -21.71
N GLY A 240 -4.47 -0.58 -22.79
CA GLY A 240 -3.86 -1.89 -22.85
C GLY A 240 -2.76 -2.06 -21.82
N ALA A 241 -1.86 -1.10 -21.72
CA ALA A 241 -0.80 -1.11 -20.71
C ALA A 241 -1.36 -1.16 -19.29
N LEU A 242 -2.41 -0.40 -18.97
CA LEU A 242 -3.05 -0.42 -17.64
C LEU A 242 -3.68 -1.79 -17.35
N THR A 243 -4.48 -2.31 -18.28
CA THR A 243 -5.10 -3.64 -18.15
C THR A 243 -4.05 -4.74 -18.00
N GLY A 244 -2.99 -4.68 -18.79
CA GLY A 244 -1.87 -5.62 -18.72
C GLY A 244 -1.17 -5.61 -17.36
N ARG A 245 -1.02 -4.45 -16.74
CA ARG A 245 -0.45 -4.34 -15.39
C ARG A 245 -1.33 -5.02 -14.35
N VAL A 246 -2.64 -4.80 -14.40
CA VAL A 246 -3.56 -5.41 -13.44
C VAL A 246 -3.56 -6.92 -13.60
N VAL A 247 -3.76 -7.42 -14.81
CA VAL A 247 -3.78 -8.87 -15.10
C VAL A 247 -2.43 -9.51 -14.79
N GLY A 248 -1.35 -8.92 -15.26
CA GLY A 248 0.00 -9.42 -15.02
C GLY A 248 0.38 -9.40 -13.54
N GLY A 249 -0.03 -8.38 -12.80
CA GLY A 249 0.18 -8.28 -11.35
C GLY A 249 -0.53 -9.39 -10.58
N VAL A 250 -1.79 -9.64 -10.91
CA VAL A 250 -2.58 -10.72 -10.28
C VAL A 250 -1.96 -12.09 -10.59
N LEU A 251 -1.72 -12.39 -11.85
CA LEU A 251 -1.14 -13.69 -12.27
C LEU A 251 0.26 -13.90 -11.71
N GLY A 252 1.12 -12.89 -11.80
CA GLY A 252 2.48 -12.95 -11.25
C GLY A 252 2.51 -13.18 -9.75
N GLY A 253 1.63 -12.48 -9.01
CA GLY A 253 1.48 -12.66 -7.56
C GLY A 253 0.99 -14.07 -7.19
N MET A 254 -0.01 -14.57 -7.89
CA MET A 254 -0.55 -15.93 -7.66
C MET A 254 0.49 -17.02 -7.93
N ILE A 255 1.20 -16.95 -9.07
CA ILE A 255 2.22 -17.93 -9.45
C ILE A 255 3.36 -17.91 -8.44
N ALA A 256 3.89 -16.73 -8.11
CA ALA A 256 5.00 -16.61 -7.17
C ALA A 256 4.63 -17.09 -5.76
N SER A 257 3.43 -16.76 -5.27
CA SER A 257 2.93 -17.26 -3.98
C SER A 257 2.75 -18.77 -3.97
N ALA A 258 2.22 -19.36 -5.05
CA ALA A 258 2.03 -20.81 -5.16
C ALA A 258 3.35 -21.56 -5.19
N VAL A 259 4.32 -21.07 -5.96
CA VAL A 259 5.68 -21.68 -6.04
C VAL A 259 6.40 -21.56 -4.70
N SER A 260 6.39 -20.37 -4.08
CA SER A 260 7.03 -20.16 -2.77
C SER A 260 6.35 -20.96 -1.67
N GLY A 261 5.03 -21.13 -1.71
CA GLY A 261 4.29 -21.94 -0.76
C GLY A 261 4.72 -23.41 -0.79
N LYS A 262 4.96 -23.95 -1.99
CA LYS A 262 5.49 -25.33 -2.17
C LYS A 262 6.93 -25.46 -1.65
N ILE A 263 7.82 -24.52 -2.01
CA ILE A 263 9.22 -24.54 -1.57
C ILE A 263 9.32 -24.33 -0.06
N ALA A 264 8.62 -23.32 0.47
CA ALA A 264 8.64 -23.05 1.91
C ALA A 264 8.00 -24.19 2.72
N GLY A 265 6.96 -24.85 2.20
CA GLY A 265 6.35 -26.03 2.81
C GLY A 265 7.27 -27.25 2.84
N ALA A 266 8.18 -27.37 1.88
CA ALA A 266 9.19 -28.42 1.87
C ALA A 266 10.35 -28.17 2.84
N LEU A 267 10.62 -26.89 3.15
CA LEU A 267 11.71 -26.48 4.05
C LEU A 267 11.28 -26.34 5.51
N VAL A 268 10.02 -26.06 5.75
CA VAL A 268 9.46 -25.77 7.08
C VAL A 268 8.23 -26.64 7.29
N GLU A 269 8.28 -27.50 8.29
CA GLU A 269 7.15 -28.31 8.71
C GLU A 269 6.06 -27.43 9.34
N GLU A 270 4.79 -27.66 8.99
CA GLU A 270 3.67 -26.89 9.51
C GLU A 270 3.42 -27.22 10.98
N ASP A 271 3.08 -26.22 11.78
CA ASP A 271 2.78 -26.38 13.21
C ASP A 271 1.68 -27.42 13.47
N ARG A 272 0.71 -27.52 12.55
CA ARG A 272 -0.33 -28.54 12.62
C ARG A 272 0.22 -29.97 12.66
N VAL A 273 1.22 -30.26 11.81
CA VAL A 273 1.84 -31.59 11.75
C VAL A 273 2.60 -31.88 13.03
N LYS A 274 3.30 -30.89 13.57
CA LYS A 274 4.02 -31.02 14.85
C LYS A 274 3.08 -31.25 16.01
N ILE A 275 1.96 -30.50 16.07
CA ILE A 275 0.95 -30.67 17.12
C ILE A 275 0.34 -32.08 17.05
N LEU A 276 0.00 -32.58 15.86
CA LEU A 276 -0.52 -33.95 15.69
C LEU A 276 0.49 -35.00 16.15
N ALA A 277 1.76 -34.83 15.79
CA ALA A 277 2.83 -35.72 16.24
C ALA A 277 2.97 -35.72 17.77
N MET A 278 2.95 -34.52 18.40
CA MET A 278 3.01 -34.40 19.86
C MET A 278 1.79 -35.04 20.54
N ILE A 279 0.57 -34.82 20.00
CA ILE A 279 -0.65 -35.46 20.53
C ILE A 279 -0.54 -36.96 20.43
N GLN A 280 -0.09 -37.50 19.30
CA GLN A 280 0.06 -38.91 19.08
C GLN A 280 1.10 -39.53 20.03
N GLU A 281 2.21 -38.84 20.27
CA GLU A 281 3.21 -39.24 21.26
C GLU A 281 2.65 -39.26 22.67
N GLN A 282 1.91 -38.22 23.08
CA GLN A 282 1.28 -38.14 24.41
C GLN A 282 0.20 -39.21 24.62
N VAL A 283 -0.62 -39.46 23.61
CA VAL A 283 -1.64 -40.54 23.67
C VAL A 283 -0.96 -41.91 23.79
N THR A 284 0.10 -42.16 23.04
CA THR A 284 0.86 -43.40 23.11
C THR A 284 1.51 -43.60 24.49
N TRP A 285 2.07 -42.52 25.07
CA TRP A 285 2.66 -42.54 26.41
C TRP A 285 1.58 -42.79 27.47
N LEU A 286 0.42 -42.14 27.39
CA LEU A 286 -0.70 -42.36 28.30
C LEU A 286 -1.23 -43.81 28.21
N ALA A 287 -1.43 -44.30 27.01
CA ALA A 287 -1.87 -45.68 26.79
C ALA A 287 -0.91 -46.70 27.42
N GLY A 288 0.40 -46.49 27.24
CA GLY A 288 1.43 -47.34 27.88
C GLY A 288 1.50 -47.17 29.38
N SER A 289 1.34 -45.94 29.91
CA SER A 289 1.42 -45.64 31.35
C SER A 289 0.21 -46.16 32.15
N PHE A 290 -0.95 -46.17 31.54
CA PHE A 290 -2.19 -46.62 32.17
C PHE A 290 -2.61 -48.02 31.74
N LEU A 291 -1.78 -48.75 30.96
CA LEU A 291 -2.07 -50.12 30.49
C LEU A 291 -3.40 -50.24 29.77
N LEU A 292 -3.78 -49.20 28.99
CA LEU A 292 -5.05 -49.19 28.26
C LEU A 292 -5.07 -50.31 27.21
N THR A 293 -6.18 -51.01 27.13
CA THR A 293 -6.43 -52.01 26.10
C THR A 293 -6.73 -51.35 24.76
N GLY A 294 -6.54 -52.06 23.65
CA GLY A 294 -6.81 -51.54 22.31
C GLY A 294 -8.25 -51.01 22.16
N HIS A 295 -9.22 -51.62 22.83
CA HIS A 295 -10.64 -51.18 22.81
C HIS A 295 -10.88 -49.88 23.58
N GLU A 296 -10.09 -49.60 24.60
CA GLU A 296 -10.18 -48.34 25.37
C GLU A 296 -9.51 -47.18 24.61
N ILE A 297 -8.49 -47.48 23.81
CA ILE A 297 -7.81 -46.47 22.95
C ILE A 297 -8.71 -46.05 21.79
N GLU A 298 -9.50 -46.95 21.20
CA GLU A 298 -10.43 -46.64 20.10
C GLU A 298 -11.62 -45.73 20.54
N ASN A 299 -11.88 -45.64 21.82
CA ASN A 299 -12.96 -44.82 22.40
C ASN A 299 -12.49 -43.47 23.01
N LEU A 300 -11.21 -43.14 22.93
CA LEU A 300 -10.59 -41.87 23.30
C LEU A 300 -10.53 -40.90 22.09
#